data_28c804914f2c5478bc64c495a726673e
#
_entry.id   28c804914f2c5478bc64c495a726673e
#
_cell.length_a   1.000
_cell.length_b   1.000
_cell.length_c   1.000
_cell.angle_alpha   90.00
_cell.angle_beta   90.00
_cell.angle_gamma   90.00
#
_symmetry.space_group_name_H-M   'P 1'
#
loop_
_entity.id
_entity.type
_entity.pdbx_description
1 polymer ?
#
loop_
_entity_poly.entity_id
_entity_poly.type
_entity_poly.pdbx_seq_one_letter_code
_entity_poly.pdbx_strand_id
1 'polypeptide(L)'
;VAAYGLILPKEVLEAYPLGCINVHASMLPRWRGAAPIQRAILAGDEVSGVTIMQMDEGLDTGNILLEDKCPVPLANITGGELHDRLAEHGAEMIAEYLRNPAAYPPRRQGEMTTPYAAKLEKSEAKIDFSEPADAVVRKIRAFNPFPGAYFEFNGERFKVLEADFDMSVGNEPGRLEDSATGGVLAIACGKGIILPAKIQRQGKKPMEIGEFLRGFSFPSGTVLK
;
A
#
# COMPACT_ATOMS: atom_id res chain seq x y z
N VAL A 1 -15.19 -11.66 -11.28
CA VAL A 1 -14.30 -11.99 -10.14
C VAL A 1 -13.71 -10.71 -9.60
N ALA A 2 -13.54 -10.60 -8.32
CA ALA A 2 -12.83 -9.51 -7.67
C ALA A 2 -12.22 -10.04 -6.36
N ALA A 3 -10.96 -9.72 -6.08
CA ALA A 3 -10.25 -10.04 -4.83
C ALA A 3 -10.40 -11.51 -4.35
N TYR A 4 -10.48 -12.46 -5.27
CA TYR A 4 -10.72 -13.88 -4.94
C TYR A 4 -9.52 -14.54 -4.24
N GLY A 5 -8.31 -14.11 -4.57
CA GLY A 5 -7.08 -14.52 -3.87
C GLY A 5 -6.54 -15.91 -4.20
N LEU A 6 -7.16 -16.64 -5.12
CA LEU A 6 -6.73 -17.95 -5.62
C LEU A 6 -6.72 -17.97 -7.14
N ILE A 7 -5.87 -18.80 -7.72
CA ILE A 7 -5.90 -19.09 -9.16
C ILE A 7 -7.12 -19.96 -9.43
N LEU A 8 -7.94 -19.57 -10.41
CA LEU A 8 -9.09 -20.35 -10.85
C LEU A 8 -8.61 -21.54 -11.72
N PRO A 9 -9.07 -22.75 -11.46
CA PRO A 9 -8.78 -23.87 -12.32
C PRO A 9 -9.43 -23.71 -13.70
N LYS A 10 -8.85 -24.34 -14.71
CA LYS A 10 -9.28 -24.23 -16.12
C LYS A 10 -10.77 -24.53 -16.31
N GLU A 11 -11.28 -25.53 -15.61
CA GLU A 11 -12.68 -25.94 -15.67
C GLU A 11 -13.64 -24.83 -15.24
N VAL A 12 -13.20 -23.96 -14.31
CA VAL A 12 -13.98 -22.80 -13.86
C VAL A 12 -13.85 -21.65 -14.88
N LEU A 13 -12.66 -21.42 -15.43
CA LEU A 13 -12.44 -20.40 -16.46
C LEU A 13 -13.26 -20.66 -17.73
N GLU A 14 -13.46 -21.93 -18.09
CA GLU A 14 -14.18 -22.39 -19.27
C GLU A 14 -15.66 -22.75 -19.00
N ALA A 15 -16.13 -22.66 -17.75
CA ALA A 15 -17.50 -23.02 -17.38
C ALA A 15 -18.59 -22.16 -18.04
N TYR A 16 -18.24 -20.94 -18.46
CA TYR A 16 -19.15 -19.99 -19.07
C TYR A 16 -18.69 -19.62 -20.49
N PRO A 17 -19.62 -19.46 -21.45
CA PRO A 17 -19.28 -19.19 -22.86
C PRO A 17 -18.43 -17.93 -23.08
N LEU A 18 -18.54 -16.93 -22.21
CA LEU A 18 -17.79 -15.70 -22.29
C LEU A 18 -16.58 -15.70 -21.34
N GLY A 19 -16.29 -16.83 -20.67
CA GLY A 19 -15.20 -16.96 -19.71
C GLY A 19 -15.41 -16.18 -18.43
N CYS A 20 -14.29 -15.90 -17.73
CA CYS A 20 -14.28 -15.16 -16.48
C CYS A 20 -13.63 -13.78 -16.65
N ILE A 21 -14.19 -12.78 -16.00
CA ILE A 21 -13.69 -11.41 -16.00
C ILE A 21 -13.23 -11.05 -14.58
N ASN A 22 -12.10 -10.38 -14.47
CA ASN A 22 -11.57 -9.88 -13.19
C ASN A 22 -11.52 -8.35 -13.17
N VAL A 23 -11.84 -7.76 -12.02
CA VAL A 23 -11.59 -6.36 -11.69
C VAL A 23 -10.26 -6.30 -10.95
N HIS A 24 -9.24 -5.80 -11.60
CA HIS A 24 -7.88 -5.75 -11.07
C HIS A 24 -7.49 -4.33 -10.67
N ALA A 25 -6.97 -4.17 -9.45
CA ALA A 25 -6.69 -2.87 -8.83
C ALA A 25 -5.32 -2.30 -9.25
N SER A 26 -5.00 -2.33 -10.53
CA SER A 26 -3.85 -1.65 -11.13
C SER A 26 -4.06 -1.41 -12.63
N MET A 27 -3.17 -0.60 -13.21
CA MET A 27 -3.02 -0.43 -14.67
C MET A 27 -2.15 -1.57 -15.20
N LEU A 28 -2.75 -2.66 -15.71
CA LEU A 28 -2.02 -3.79 -16.26
C LEU A 28 -1.22 -3.40 -17.53
N PRO A 29 -0.01 -3.95 -17.74
CA PRO A 29 0.58 -5.11 -17.07
C PRO A 29 1.29 -4.81 -15.75
N ARG A 30 1.31 -3.55 -15.28
CA ARG A 30 1.97 -3.18 -14.03
C ARG A 30 1.21 -3.77 -12.84
N TRP A 31 1.95 -4.33 -11.89
CA TRP A 31 1.41 -4.89 -10.65
C TRP A 31 0.44 -6.06 -10.83
N ARG A 32 0.67 -6.97 -11.79
CA ARG A 32 0.05 -8.30 -11.77
C ARG A 32 0.30 -8.95 -10.41
N GLY A 33 -0.70 -9.59 -9.82
CA GLY A 33 -0.55 -10.33 -8.57
C GLY A 33 -1.44 -9.86 -7.42
N ALA A 34 -1.09 -10.28 -6.18
CA ALA A 34 -2.01 -10.29 -5.05
C ALA A 34 -2.16 -8.94 -4.30
N ALA A 35 -1.18 -8.03 -4.39
CA ALA A 35 -1.17 -6.80 -3.59
C ALA A 35 -0.84 -5.53 -4.41
N PRO A 36 -1.52 -5.30 -5.55
CA PRO A 36 -1.19 -4.19 -6.45
C PRO A 36 -1.25 -2.81 -5.77
N ILE A 37 -2.24 -2.59 -4.91
CA ILE A 37 -2.46 -1.32 -4.19
C ILE A 37 -1.26 -0.95 -3.33
N GLN A 38 -0.84 -1.87 -2.46
CA GLN A 38 0.26 -1.61 -1.54
C GLN A 38 1.59 -1.50 -2.28
N ARG A 39 1.81 -2.35 -3.29
CA ARG A 39 3.05 -2.33 -4.08
C ARG A 39 3.20 -1.04 -4.88
N ALA A 40 2.11 -0.48 -5.40
CA ALA A 40 2.12 0.83 -6.07
C ALA A 40 2.55 1.96 -5.12
N ILE A 41 1.97 2.02 -3.91
CA ILE A 41 2.36 3.02 -2.91
C ILE A 41 3.80 2.84 -2.44
N LEU A 42 4.22 1.60 -2.15
CA LEU A 42 5.60 1.28 -1.74
C LEU A 42 6.62 1.70 -2.78
N ALA A 43 6.32 1.48 -4.06
CA ALA A 43 7.18 1.87 -5.17
C ALA A 43 7.22 3.39 -5.41
N GLY A 44 6.31 4.15 -4.82
CA GLY A 44 6.19 5.59 -5.04
C GLY A 44 5.57 5.94 -6.39
N ASP A 45 4.70 5.09 -6.91
CA ASP A 45 3.95 5.40 -8.12
C ASP A 45 3.13 6.68 -7.94
N GLU A 46 3.03 7.49 -8.99
CA GLU A 46 2.27 8.75 -8.95
C GLU A 46 0.78 8.51 -9.21
N VAL A 47 0.45 7.46 -9.94
CA VAL A 47 -0.91 7.13 -10.40
C VAL A 47 -1.17 5.64 -10.23
N SER A 48 -2.43 5.29 -9.94
CA SER A 48 -2.95 3.93 -10.05
C SER A 48 -4.24 3.94 -10.87
N GLY A 49 -4.87 2.79 -11.03
CA GLY A 49 -6.11 2.66 -11.76
C GLY A 49 -6.71 1.27 -11.61
N VAL A 50 -7.71 1.01 -12.42
CA VAL A 50 -8.40 -0.27 -12.48
C VAL A 50 -8.33 -0.82 -13.89
N THR A 51 -8.15 -2.12 -14.02
CA THR A 51 -8.26 -2.86 -15.26
C THR A 51 -9.35 -3.93 -15.15
N ILE A 52 -10.33 -3.87 -16.05
CA ILE A 52 -11.24 -4.96 -16.29
C ILE A 52 -10.57 -5.88 -17.31
N MET A 53 -10.31 -7.13 -16.94
CA MET A 53 -9.57 -8.06 -17.77
C MET A 53 -10.27 -9.39 -17.93
N GLN A 54 -10.08 -10.04 -19.08
CA GLN A 54 -10.41 -11.44 -19.30
C GLN A 54 -9.42 -12.30 -18.52
N MET A 55 -9.90 -13.27 -17.77
CA MET A 55 -9.01 -14.20 -17.05
C MET A 55 -8.54 -15.33 -17.98
N ASP A 56 -7.31 -15.76 -17.76
CA ASP A 56 -6.68 -16.92 -18.35
C ASP A 56 -6.02 -17.80 -17.26
N GLU A 57 -5.27 -18.81 -17.64
CA GLU A 57 -4.57 -19.71 -16.71
C GLU A 57 -3.38 -19.03 -16.00
N GLY A 58 -2.94 -17.87 -16.49
CA GLY A 58 -1.83 -17.10 -15.90
C GLY A 58 -2.27 -16.16 -14.77
N LEU A 59 -1.31 -15.68 -14.01
CA LEU A 59 -1.55 -14.70 -12.96
C LEU A 59 -1.70 -13.30 -13.58
N ASP A 60 -2.95 -12.86 -13.74
CA ASP A 60 -3.34 -11.57 -14.29
C ASP A 60 -2.72 -11.25 -15.67
N THR A 61 -2.62 -12.29 -16.54
CA THR A 61 -1.99 -12.19 -17.86
C THR A 61 -2.97 -12.00 -19.00
N GLY A 62 -4.25 -12.21 -18.77
CA GLY A 62 -5.28 -12.18 -19.79
C GLY A 62 -5.51 -10.80 -20.43
N ASN A 63 -6.32 -10.77 -21.45
CA ASN A 63 -6.54 -9.55 -22.23
C ASN A 63 -7.25 -8.45 -21.43
N ILE A 64 -6.85 -7.21 -21.65
CA ILE A 64 -7.51 -6.01 -21.13
C ILE A 64 -8.79 -5.79 -21.92
N LEU A 65 -9.90 -5.57 -21.22
CA LEU A 65 -11.21 -5.25 -21.77
C LEU A 65 -11.52 -3.75 -21.63
N LEU A 66 -11.30 -3.22 -20.42
CA LEU A 66 -11.43 -1.79 -20.13
C LEU A 66 -10.37 -1.41 -19.10
N GLU A 67 -9.79 -0.23 -19.23
CA GLU A 67 -8.75 0.24 -18.32
C GLU A 67 -8.89 1.75 -18.12
N ASP A 68 -8.87 2.20 -16.88
CA ASP A 68 -8.91 3.61 -16.55
C ASP A 68 -8.08 3.97 -15.34
N LYS A 69 -7.52 5.19 -15.37
CA LYS A 69 -6.74 5.75 -14.27
C LYS A 69 -7.67 6.25 -13.17
N CYS A 70 -7.35 5.90 -11.94
CA CYS A 70 -7.99 6.53 -10.79
C CYS A 70 -7.42 7.95 -10.61
N PRO A 71 -8.24 8.99 -10.63
CA PRO A 71 -7.78 10.39 -10.59
C PRO A 71 -7.36 10.84 -9.18
N VAL A 72 -6.60 10.01 -8.47
CA VAL A 72 -6.12 10.28 -7.11
C VAL A 72 -4.60 10.24 -7.10
N PRO A 73 -3.93 11.35 -6.72
CA PRO A 73 -2.49 11.34 -6.54
C PRO A 73 -2.10 10.41 -5.38
N LEU A 74 -1.19 9.47 -5.64
CA LEU A 74 -0.74 8.50 -4.63
C LEU A 74 0.19 9.11 -3.56
N ALA A 75 0.59 10.36 -3.73
CA ALA A 75 1.58 11.00 -2.86
C ALA A 75 1.19 11.02 -1.37
N ASN A 76 -0.11 11.14 -1.07
CA ASN A 76 -0.59 11.30 0.31
C ASN A 76 -1.70 10.32 0.71
N ILE A 77 -2.02 9.33 -0.13
CA ILE A 77 -3.10 8.38 0.12
C ILE A 77 -2.60 7.16 0.91
N THR A 78 -3.44 6.63 1.78
CA THR A 78 -3.20 5.35 2.45
C THR A 78 -3.65 4.17 1.59
N GLY A 79 -3.17 2.96 1.91
CA GLY A 79 -3.60 1.73 1.25
C GLY A 79 -5.10 1.48 1.37
N GLY A 80 -5.70 1.81 2.53
CA GLY A 80 -7.15 1.70 2.74
C GLY A 80 -7.95 2.67 1.89
N GLU A 81 -7.57 3.94 1.88
CA GLU A 81 -8.24 4.97 1.07
C GLU A 81 -8.14 4.68 -0.43
N LEU A 82 -6.96 4.23 -0.89
CA LEU A 82 -6.79 3.85 -2.30
C LEU A 82 -7.64 2.62 -2.64
N HIS A 83 -7.70 1.62 -1.74
CA HIS A 83 -8.57 0.46 -1.92
C HIS A 83 -10.02 0.88 -2.12
N ASP A 84 -10.57 1.73 -1.26
CA ASP A 84 -11.96 2.14 -1.32
C ASP A 84 -12.27 2.90 -2.62
N ARG A 85 -11.38 3.80 -3.02
CA ARG A 85 -11.52 4.53 -4.29
C ARG A 85 -11.46 3.63 -5.52
N LEU A 86 -10.51 2.68 -5.54
CA LEU A 86 -10.41 1.73 -6.65
C LEU A 86 -11.58 0.75 -6.68
N ALA A 87 -12.18 0.42 -5.52
CA ALA A 87 -13.37 -0.42 -5.45
C ALA A 87 -14.60 0.30 -6.04
N GLU A 88 -14.82 1.57 -5.69
CA GLU A 88 -15.89 2.40 -6.27
C GLU A 88 -15.70 2.55 -7.80
N HIS A 89 -14.50 2.94 -8.21
CA HIS A 89 -14.18 3.12 -9.63
C HIS A 89 -14.31 1.82 -10.42
N GLY A 90 -13.84 0.71 -9.89
CA GLY A 90 -13.96 -0.61 -10.50
C GLY A 90 -15.40 -1.10 -10.61
N ALA A 91 -16.28 -0.74 -9.65
CA ALA A 91 -17.70 -1.07 -9.73
C ALA A 91 -18.40 -0.29 -10.87
N GLU A 92 -18.05 0.97 -11.09
CA GLU A 92 -18.55 1.76 -12.22
C GLU A 92 -18.08 1.18 -13.55
N MET A 93 -16.78 0.88 -13.66
CA MET A 93 -16.16 0.34 -14.88
C MET A 93 -16.72 -1.03 -15.27
N ILE A 94 -16.88 -1.95 -14.31
CA ILE A 94 -17.45 -3.27 -14.65
C ILE A 94 -18.92 -3.15 -15.06
N ALA A 95 -19.71 -2.25 -14.46
CA ALA A 95 -21.07 -1.99 -14.86
C ALA A 95 -21.15 -1.37 -16.25
N GLU A 96 -20.24 -0.49 -16.62
CA GLU A 96 -20.10 0.08 -17.96
C GLU A 96 -19.80 -1.01 -19.00
N TYR A 97 -18.76 -1.80 -18.74
CA TYR A 97 -18.39 -2.92 -19.61
C TYR A 97 -19.57 -3.88 -19.85
N LEU A 98 -20.28 -4.28 -18.79
CA LEU A 98 -21.36 -5.26 -18.88
C LEU A 98 -22.60 -4.74 -19.64
N ARG A 99 -22.80 -3.41 -19.74
CA ARG A 99 -23.89 -2.84 -20.56
C ARG A 99 -23.65 -3.00 -22.06
N ASN A 100 -22.40 -2.94 -22.51
CA ASN A 100 -22.05 -3.06 -23.92
C ASN A 100 -20.65 -3.68 -24.13
N PRO A 101 -20.47 -4.98 -23.86
CA PRO A 101 -19.17 -5.64 -24.01
C PRO A 101 -18.56 -5.54 -25.41
N ALA A 102 -19.43 -5.44 -26.45
CA ALA A 102 -18.99 -5.34 -27.85
C ALA A 102 -18.23 -4.02 -28.15
N ALA A 103 -18.42 -2.99 -27.35
CA ALA A 103 -17.69 -1.72 -27.49
C ALA A 103 -16.21 -1.83 -27.02
N TYR A 104 -15.86 -2.88 -26.30
CA TYR A 104 -14.55 -3.06 -25.67
C TYR A 104 -13.88 -4.35 -26.15
N PRO A 105 -13.34 -4.37 -27.39
CA PRO A 105 -12.67 -5.56 -27.92
C PRO A 105 -11.43 -5.90 -27.06
N PRO A 106 -11.20 -7.19 -26.78
CA PRO A 106 -10.07 -7.62 -25.98
C PRO A 106 -8.74 -7.15 -26.56
N ARG A 107 -7.92 -6.51 -25.73
CA ARG A 107 -6.60 -5.99 -26.07
C ARG A 107 -5.52 -6.77 -25.33
N ARG A 108 -4.56 -7.34 -26.05
CA ARG A 108 -3.44 -8.04 -25.42
C ARG A 108 -2.62 -7.09 -24.52
N GLN A 109 -2.24 -7.57 -23.36
CA GLN A 109 -1.31 -6.83 -22.49
C GLN A 109 0.07 -6.70 -23.13
N GLY A 110 0.76 -5.59 -22.85
CA GLY A 110 2.16 -5.41 -23.19
C GLY A 110 3.10 -6.24 -22.32
N GLU A 111 4.40 -6.07 -22.53
CA GLU A 111 5.41 -6.67 -21.67
C GLU A 111 5.34 -6.09 -20.25
N MET A 112 5.52 -6.94 -19.26
CA MET A 112 5.60 -6.52 -17.86
C MET A 112 7.03 -6.09 -17.53
N THR A 113 7.19 -4.82 -17.20
CA THR A 113 8.50 -4.23 -16.85
C THR A 113 8.76 -4.15 -15.34
N THR A 114 7.78 -4.56 -14.53
CA THR A 114 7.84 -4.54 -13.06
C THR A 114 7.71 -5.94 -12.49
N PRO A 115 8.24 -6.20 -11.28
CA PRO A 115 8.00 -7.46 -10.61
C PRO A 115 6.50 -7.66 -10.31
N TYR A 116 6.10 -8.90 -10.10
CA TYR A 116 4.77 -9.22 -9.64
C TYR A 116 4.47 -8.56 -8.28
N ALA A 117 3.23 -8.14 -8.08
CA ALA A 117 2.73 -7.63 -6.82
C ALA A 117 2.53 -8.79 -5.83
N ALA A 118 3.62 -9.29 -5.27
CA ALA A 118 3.60 -10.38 -4.31
C ALA A 118 2.71 -10.04 -3.12
N LYS A 119 2.04 -11.08 -2.58
CA LYS A 119 1.26 -10.98 -1.35
C LYS A 119 2.10 -10.37 -0.23
N LEU A 120 1.46 -9.54 0.59
CA LEU A 120 2.13 -8.93 1.74
C LEU A 120 2.39 -9.96 2.84
N GLU A 121 3.61 -10.02 3.29
CA GLU A 121 3.99 -10.81 4.45
C GLU A 121 3.92 -9.94 5.73
N LYS A 122 3.49 -10.55 6.86
CA LYS A 122 3.38 -9.83 8.14
C LYS A 122 4.73 -9.25 8.61
N SER A 123 5.82 -9.88 8.25
CA SER A 123 7.19 -9.43 8.53
C SER A 123 7.54 -8.12 7.85
N GLU A 124 6.98 -7.86 6.67
CA GLU A 124 7.20 -6.60 5.94
C GLU A 124 6.65 -5.37 6.69
N ALA A 125 5.73 -5.57 7.63
CA ALA A 125 5.14 -4.47 8.40
C ALA A 125 6.10 -3.88 9.45
N LYS A 126 7.19 -4.56 9.81
CA LYS A 126 8.22 -3.98 10.65
C LYS A 126 8.94 -2.87 9.89
N ILE A 127 9.05 -1.71 10.52
CA ILE A 127 9.77 -0.57 9.95
C ILE A 127 11.27 -0.87 10.04
N ASP A 128 11.95 -0.71 8.91
CA ASP A 128 13.41 -0.70 8.84
C ASP A 128 13.87 0.76 8.74
N PHE A 129 14.41 1.28 9.80
CA PHE A 129 14.90 2.66 9.85
C PHE A 129 16.20 2.87 9.06
N SER A 130 16.86 1.82 8.57
CA SER A 130 17.99 1.97 7.65
C SER A 130 17.59 2.45 6.26
N GLU A 131 16.30 2.32 5.90
CA GLU A 131 15.73 2.85 4.68
C GLU A 131 15.63 4.39 4.70
N PRO A 132 15.55 5.06 3.54
CA PRO A 132 15.27 6.50 3.48
C PRO A 132 13.90 6.85 4.08
N ALA A 133 13.80 8.03 4.69
CA ALA A 133 12.59 8.47 5.39
C ALA A 133 11.33 8.48 4.50
N ASP A 134 11.47 8.89 3.24
CA ASP A 134 10.38 8.86 2.26
C ASP A 134 9.89 7.43 1.97
N ALA A 135 10.80 6.45 1.94
CA ALA A 135 10.44 5.04 1.76
C ALA A 135 9.71 4.49 3.01
N VAL A 136 10.18 4.86 4.20
CA VAL A 136 9.51 4.51 5.47
C VAL A 136 8.09 5.09 5.52
N VAL A 137 7.90 6.35 5.12
CA VAL A 137 6.56 6.98 5.09
C VAL A 137 5.68 6.33 4.03
N ARG A 138 6.21 5.95 2.85
CA ARG A 138 5.45 5.15 1.89
C ARG A 138 5.00 3.81 2.48
N LYS A 139 5.85 3.11 3.24
CA LYS A 139 5.49 1.87 3.95
C LYS A 139 4.38 2.11 4.98
N ILE A 140 4.47 3.16 5.78
CA ILE A 140 3.44 3.54 6.75
C ILE A 140 2.09 3.71 6.04
N ARG A 141 2.05 4.46 4.95
CA ARG A 141 0.84 4.68 4.17
C ARG A 141 0.33 3.42 3.47
N ALA A 142 1.21 2.68 2.81
CA ALA A 142 0.83 1.46 2.09
C ALA A 142 0.18 0.42 3.02
N PHE A 143 0.62 0.34 4.26
CA PHE A 143 0.18 -0.64 5.23
C PHE A 143 -0.92 -0.14 6.17
N ASN A 144 -1.38 1.09 6.02
CA ASN A 144 -2.51 1.62 6.78
C ASN A 144 -3.83 1.32 6.05
N PRO A 145 -4.85 0.74 6.69
CA PRO A 145 -4.90 0.34 8.11
C PRO A 145 -4.30 -1.04 8.41
N PHE A 146 -4.08 -1.87 7.40
CA PHE A 146 -3.61 -3.25 7.58
C PHE A 146 -2.44 -3.59 6.62
N PRO A 147 -1.39 -4.27 7.14
CA PRO A 147 -1.20 -4.82 8.48
C PRO A 147 -0.84 -3.76 9.56
N GLY A 148 -0.50 -2.54 9.16
CA GLY A 148 -0.02 -1.45 9.98
C GLY A 148 1.49 -1.53 10.22
N ALA A 149 2.24 -0.56 9.66
CA ALA A 149 3.68 -0.47 9.86
C ALA A 149 4.01 -0.20 11.34
N TYR A 150 5.01 -0.89 11.90
CA TYR A 150 5.32 -0.81 13.32
C TYR A 150 6.81 -0.88 13.59
N PHE A 151 7.20 -0.37 14.74
CA PHE A 151 8.47 -0.64 15.39
C PHE A 151 8.25 -1.31 16.76
N GLU A 152 9.33 -1.83 17.37
CA GLU A 152 9.28 -2.46 18.68
C GLU A 152 10.16 -1.67 19.66
N PHE A 153 9.64 -1.45 20.86
CA PHE A 153 10.38 -0.86 21.96
C PHE A 153 10.00 -1.59 23.26
N ASN A 154 11.01 -2.07 23.99
CA ASN A 154 10.84 -2.84 25.24
C ASN A 154 9.89 -4.05 25.11
N GLY A 155 9.90 -4.73 23.96
CA GLY A 155 9.05 -5.90 23.68
C GLY A 155 7.58 -5.57 23.32
N GLU A 156 7.23 -4.30 23.25
CA GLU A 156 5.90 -3.85 22.80
C GLU A 156 5.95 -3.31 21.37
N ARG A 157 4.86 -3.50 20.63
CA ARG A 157 4.69 -2.96 19.29
C ARG A 157 4.00 -1.61 19.30
N PHE A 158 4.55 -0.69 18.53
CA PHE A 158 4.02 0.63 18.28
C PHE A 158 3.77 0.77 16.78
N LYS A 159 2.50 0.77 16.37
CA LYS A 159 2.14 1.05 14.99
C LYS A 159 2.22 2.54 14.74
N VAL A 160 2.83 2.92 13.63
CA VAL A 160 2.77 4.28 13.10
C VAL A 160 1.70 4.30 12.02
N LEU A 161 0.66 5.10 12.21
CA LEU A 161 -0.49 5.16 11.31
C LEU A 161 -0.37 6.33 10.33
N GLU A 162 0.21 7.44 10.79
CA GLU A 162 0.44 8.64 9.99
C GLU A 162 1.82 9.19 10.35
N ALA A 163 2.57 9.63 9.34
CA ALA A 163 3.86 10.28 9.51
C ALA A 163 4.17 11.18 8.31
N ASP A 164 4.86 12.27 8.59
CA ASP A 164 5.58 13.08 7.61
C ASP A 164 7.07 12.74 7.63
N PHE A 165 7.84 13.32 6.72
CA PHE A 165 9.29 13.17 6.69
C PHE A 165 9.99 14.49 6.35
N ASP A 166 11.24 14.59 6.80
CA ASP A 166 12.16 15.63 6.41
C ASP A 166 13.45 14.96 5.93
N MET A 167 13.93 15.36 4.76
CA MET A 167 15.16 14.81 4.16
C MET A 167 16.43 15.47 4.68
N SER A 168 16.34 16.29 5.73
CA SER A 168 17.50 16.81 6.45
C SER A 168 18.37 15.68 6.99
N VAL A 169 19.63 15.96 7.26
CA VAL A 169 20.56 14.94 7.77
C VAL A 169 20.14 14.53 9.17
N GLY A 170 19.83 13.24 9.32
CA GLY A 170 19.61 12.60 10.62
C GLY A 170 20.87 11.99 11.20
N ASN A 171 20.76 11.43 12.40
CA ASN A 171 21.82 10.68 13.07
C ASN A 171 21.79 9.18 12.68
N GLU A 172 22.22 8.32 13.59
CA GLU A 172 22.16 6.86 13.47
C GLU A 172 20.71 6.41 13.20
N PRO A 173 20.45 5.56 12.19
CA PRO A 173 19.11 5.05 11.91
C PRO A 173 18.43 4.44 13.14
N GLY A 174 17.16 4.78 13.35
CA GLY A 174 16.37 4.39 14.53
C GLY A 174 16.57 5.28 15.76
N ARG A 175 17.57 6.16 15.77
CA ARG A 175 17.79 7.08 16.88
C ARG A 175 16.65 8.09 16.99
N LEU A 176 16.19 8.28 18.21
CA LEU A 176 15.24 9.35 18.50
C LEU A 176 16.00 10.68 18.58
N GLU A 177 15.58 11.63 17.75
CA GLU A 177 16.13 12.98 17.75
C GLU A 177 15.48 13.82 18.85
N ASP A 178 16.28 14.55 19.60
CA ASP A 178 15.77 15.49 20.59
C ASP A 178 15.04 16.64 19.88
N SER A 179 13.73 16.64 19.93
CA SER A 179 12.96 17.81 19.49
C SER A 179 12.99 18.87 20.59
N ALA A 180 13.57 19.99 20.28
CA ALA A 180 13.64 21.16 21.17
C ALA A 180 12.26 21.72 21.59
N THR A 181 11.19 21.25 20.94
CA THR A 181 9.79 21.61 21.22
C THR A 181 9.04 20.32 21.64
N GLY A 182 8.74 20.19 22.92
CA GLY A 182 8.01 19.05 23.45
C GLY A 182 6.73 18.75 22.65
N GLY A 183 6.49 17.44 22.40
CA GLY A 183 5.28 16.98 21.68
C GLY A 183 5.51 16.52 20.24
N VAL A 184 6.74 16.51 19.74
CA VAL A 184 7.13 15.94 18.45
C VAL A 184 8.06 14.75 18.68
N LEU A 185 7.81 13.65 17.99
CA LEU A 185 8.69 12.51 17.90
C LEU A 185 9.40 12.55 16.54
N ALA A 186 10.72 12.64 16.53
CA ALA A 186 11.49 12.53 15.31
C ALA A 186 12.39 11.28 15.39
N ILE A 187 12.41 10.49 14.33
CA ILE A 187 13.15 9.22 14.26
C ILE A 187 14.08 9.27 13.06
N ALA A 188 15.37 9.14 13.28
CA ALA A 188 16.36 9.13 12.22
C ALA A 188 16.21 7.89 11.33
N CYS A 189 16.39 8.09 10.02
CA CYS A 189 16.38 7.06 9.01
C CYS A 189 17.74 6.98 8.31
N GLY A 190 17.94 6.03 7.41
CA GLY A 190 19.15 5.95 6.60
C GLY A 190 19.47 7.23 5.83
N LYS A 191 18.43 7.99 5.47
CA LYS A 191 18.50 9.34 4.96
C LYS A 191 17.28 10.11 5.44
N GLY A 192 17.47 11.25 6.10
CA GLY A 192 16.37 12.06 6.64
C GLY A 192 15.80 11.49 7.94
N ILE A 193 14.68 12.07 8.35
CA ILE A 193 13.93 11.71 9.56
C ILE A 193 12.47 11.50 9.24
N ILE A 194 11.79 10.64 9.98
CA ILE A 194 10.33 10.59 9.98
C ILE A 194 9.78 11.32 11.20
N LEU A 195 8.59 11.86 11.04
CA LEU A 195 7.82 12.61 12.03
C LEU A 195 6.46 11.94 12.21
N PRO A 196 6.34 10.91 13.06
CA PRO A 196 5.06 10.30 13.35
C PRO A 196 4.03 11.33 13.83
N ALA A 197 2.85 11.34 13.19
CA ALA A 197 1.74 12.19 13.59
C ALA A 197 0.73 11.41 14.44
N LYS A 198 0.50 10.14 14.09
CA LYS A 198 -0.44 9.27 14.79
C LYS A 198 0.17 7.90 15.07
N ILE A 199 0.00 7.43 16.30
CA ILE A 199 0.60 6.18 16.79
C ILE A 199 -0.43 5.32 17.51
N GLN A 200 -0.21 4.00 17.49
CA GLN A 200 -1.01 3.05 18.25
C GLN A 200 -0.10 2.09 19.02
N ARG A 201 -0.09 2.19 20.34
CA ARG A 201 0.55 1.20 21.22
C ARG A 201 -0.23 -0.10 21.22
N GLN A 202 0.46 -1.22 21.31
CA GLN A 202 -0.16 -2.55 21.35
C GLN A 202 -1.29 -2.64 22.39
N GLY A 203 -2.47 -3.11 21.95
CA GLY A 203 -3.66 -3.25 22.81
C GLY A 203 -4.35 -1.92 23.22
N LYS A 204 -3.93 -0.79 22.66
CA LYS A 204 -4.53 0.53 22.93
C LYS A 204 -5.20 1.11 21.67
N LYS A 205 -5.96 2.17 21.83
CA LYS A 205 -6.53 2.94 20.72
C LYS A 205 -5.45 3.80 20.06
N PRO A 206 -5.60 4.11 18.77
CA PRO A 206 -4.81 5.14 18.12
C PRO A 206 -4.93 6.49 18.82
N MET A 207 -3.87 7.28 18.84
CA MET A 207 -3.87 8.65 19.37
C MET A 207 -2.84 9.51 18.63
N GLU A 208 -3.07 10.80 18.66
CA GLU A 208 -2.12 11.77 18.11
C GLU A 208 -0.81 11.75 18.90
N ILE A 209 0.32 11.97 18.21
CA ILE A 209 1.64 11.83 18.81
C ILE A 209 1.84 12.77 20.02
N GLY A 210 1.35 14.00 19.94
CA GLY A 210 1.44 14.95 21.04
C GLY A 210 0.67 14.51 22.29
N GLU A 211 -0.46 13.82 22.11
CA GLU A 211 -1.23 13.22 23.22
C GLU A 211 -0.48 12.01 23.79
N PHE A 212 0.03 11.16 22.93
CA PHE A 212 0.81 10.00 23.32
C PHE A 212 2.03 10.37 24.17
N LEU A 213 2.79 11.37 23.78
CA LEU A 213 4.02 11.81 24.47
C LEU A 213 3.76 12.48 25.83
N ARG A 214 2.53 12.95 26.11
CA ARG A 214 2.15 13.42 27.46
C ARG A 214 2.06 12.29 28.49
N GLY A 215 1.77 11.07 28.02
CA GLY A 215 1.62 9.89 28.89
C GLY A 215 2.69 8.82 28.72
N PHE A 216 3.62 9.01 27.79
CA PHE A 216 4.69 8.05 27.48
C PHE A 216 5.97 8.77 27.06
N SER A 217 7.10 8.40 27.64
CA SER A 217 8.40 8.94 27.28
C SER A 217 9.35 7.85 26.82
N PHE A 218 10.09 8.11 25.76
CA PHE A 218 11.26 7.33 25.40
C PHE A 218 12.49 7.88 26.15
N PRO A 219 13.36 7.03 26.69
CA PRO A 219 14.62 7.49 27.29
C PRO A 219 15.47 8.26 26.25
N SER A 220 16.20 9.27 26.71
CA SER A 220 17.13 10.00 25.84
C SER A 220 18.16 9.04 25.23
N GLY A 221 18.47 9.23 23.95
CA GLY A 221 19.41 8.38 23.22
C GLY A 221 18.85 7.01 22.81
N THR A 222 17.54 6.77 22.95
CA THR A 222 16.91 5.53 22.44
C THR A 222 17.20 5.34 20.96
N VAL A 223 17.58 4.12 20.59
CA VAL A 223 17.68 3.65 19.20
C VAL A 223 16.68 2.53 19.00
N LEU A 224 15.71 2.75 18.14
CA LEU A 224 14.68 1.77 17.75
C LEU A 224 15.26 0.76 16.74
N LYS A 225 14.79 -0.48 16.77
CA LYS A 225 15.26 -1.57 15.90
C LYS A 225 14.10 -2.23 15.16
#